data_06670a2c484c8b18aa7d40ab9de4a077
#
_entry.id   06670a2c484c8b18aa7d40ab9de4a077
#
_cell.length_a   1.000
_cell.length_b   1.000
_cell.length_c   1.000
_cell.angle_alpha   90.00
_cell.angle_beta   90.00
_cell.angle_gamma   90.00
#
_symmetry.space_group_name_H-M   'P 1'
#
loop_
_entity.id
_entity.type
_entity.pdbx_description
1 polymer ?
#
loop_
_entity_poly.entity_id
_entity_poly.type
_entity_poly.pdbx_seq_one_letter_code
_entity_poly.pdbx_strand_id
1 'polypeptide(L)'
;RAVLLYLGLACVIPLQGHGANPIDTQEQLDRARASQEAREARLGEERIQWQHISSNTDGKTPRPASGPMSVSPSFYITQIRLAEEGGHSNSSIDNSAPYSTRLIKGPLYYQSKGQDILLDVPQTFSFLRKEIKPYINRKLSIEDINGLSTQLNNSLLSHGFVTSKVGIPQQSLATGLLQFNLQIGRIEAVTYQPDLPHLPWHNAFPLREGDILNIRDIEQGLEQMRRIGSQSVAVELEAGSKPLYSTIILQTSKKPPIHGMVSIDDSGLKDTGKLQWTTSIGIDRLFNANDTFQVSLNQDGARDGEVKGTKNHSISYSIPRGKDTFSVSYSNMKYHQTVHTMANPFISSSRAKTFRGTWNHVFHRSRTTKRSWDITISKRNSKNYINDVEIEVQRANTTSLEFGLSERRYRKQNTIF
;
A
#
# COMPACT_ATOMS: atom_id res chain seq x y z
N ARG A 1 17.60 3.15 6.50
CA ARG A 1 16.75 3.06 7.71
C ARG A 1 15.41 3.69 7.40
N ALA A 2 14.33 2.89 7.38
CA ALA A 2 12.96 3.37 7.30
C ALA A 2 12.58 3.88 8.69
N VAL A 3 12.16 5.15 8.79
CA VAL A 3 11.58 5.68 10.02
C VAL A 3 10.07 5.44 9.90
N LEU A 4 9.55 4.50 10.67
CA LEU A 4 8.12 4.33 10.89
C LEU A 4 7.69 5.36 11.93
N LEU A 5 6.88 6.34 11.53
CA LEU A 5 6.14 7.19 12.46
C LEU A 5 4.74 6.61 12.58
N TYR A 6 4.47 5.97 13.71
CA TYR A 6 3.13 5.55 14.11
C TYR A 6 2.49 6.72 14.87
N LEU A 7 1.53 7.39 14.26
CA LEU A 7 0.59 8.28 14.96
C LEU A 7 -0.69 7.47 15.20
N GLY A 8 -0.68 6.67 16.25
CA GLY A 8 -1.86 5.97 16.72
C GLY A 8 -2.71 6.93 17.54
N LEU A 9 -3.77 7.48 16.95
CA LEU A 9 -4.89 8.00 17.71
C LEU A 9 -5.80 6.81 18.02
N ALA A 10 -5.49 6.10 19.12
CA ALA A 10 -6.39 5.07 19.63
C ALA A 10 -7.56 5.78 20.36
N CYS A 11 -8.64 6.05 19.65
CA CYS A 11 -9.93 6.27 20.30
C CYS A 11 -10.43 4.92 20.82
N VAL A 12 -9.99 4.56 22.02
CA VAL A 12 -10.60 3.46 22.77
C VAL A 12 -11.88 4.03 23.38
N ILE A 13 -13.03 3.66 22.80
CA ILE A 13 -14.32 3.84 23.47
C ILE A 13 -14.49 2.62 24.39
N PRO A 14 -14.35 2.75 25.72
CA PRO A 14 -14.62 1.63 26.63
C PRO A 14 -16.13 1.49 26.79
N LEU A 15 -16.70 0.45 26.20
CA LEU A 15 -17.98 -0.06 26.70
C LEU A 15 -17.69 -0.71 28.05
N GLN A 16 -18.19 -0.11 29.11
CA GLN A 16 -17.97 -0.49 30.51
C GLN A 16 -18.28 -1.96 30.78
N GLY A 17 -17.26 -2.70 31.17
CA GLY A 17 -17.36 -3.98 31.86
C GLY A 17 -16.31 -4.01 32.97
N HIS A 18 -16.77 -4.11 34.20
CA HIS A 18 -15.96 -4.02 35.42
C HIS A 18 -14.93 -5.15 35.56
N GLY A 19 -13.71 -4.80 35.92
CA GLY A 19 -12.78 -5.54 36.75
C GLY A 19 -11.85 -6.55 36.11
N ALA A 20 -10.64 -6.09 35.76
CA ALA A 20 -9.36 -6.81 35.89
C ALA A 20 -8.25 -5.80 35.72
N ASN A 21 -7.15 -5.93 36.45
CA ASN A 21 -6.00 -5.03 36.39
C ASN A 21 -5.50 -4.90 34.92
N PRO A 22 -5.63 -3.73 34.29
CA PRO A 22 -5.32 -3.56 32.86
C PRO A 22 -3.82 -3.61 32.55
N ILE A 23 -2.97 -3.42 33.55
CA ILE A 23 -1.54 -3.17 33.37
C ILE A 23 -0.77 -4.40 32.88
N ASP A 24 -1.01 -5.60 33.42
CA ASP A 24 -0.27 -6.80 33.02
C ASP A 24 -0.67 -7.34 31.64
N THR A 25 -1.94 -7.18 31.27
CA THR A 25 -2.46 -7.69 29.99
C THR A 25 -2.07 -6.79 28.83
N GLN A 26 -1.95 -5.48 29.05
CA GLN A 26 -1.55 -4.51 28.05
C GLN A 26 -0.06 -4.68 27.70
N GLU A 27 0.77 -4.85 28.72
CA GLU A 27 2.22 -5.05 28.55
C GLU A 27 2.57 -6.35 27.83
N GLN A 28 1.83 -7.43 28.07
CA GLN A 28 1.99 -8.70 27.34
C GLN A 28 1.50 -8.59 25.87
N LEU A 29 0.44 -7.83 25.61
CA LEU A 29 -0.03 -7.53 24.25
C LEU A 29 0.97 -6.65 23.50
N ASP A 30 1.57 -5.67 24.16
CA ASP A 30 2.53 -4.77 23.56
C ASP A 30 3.86 -5.48 23.29
N ARG A 31 4.30 -6.41 24.13
CA ARG A 31 5.47 -7.27 23.89
C ARG A 31 5.21 -8.26 22.75
N ALA A 32 4.03 -8.84 22.67
CA ALA A 32 3.66 -9.72 21.55
C ALA A 32 3.56 -8.95 20.22
N ARG A 33 3.04 -7.71 20.25
CA ARG A 33 3.05 -6.80 19.10
C ARG A 33 4.48 -6.42 18.69
N ALA A 34 5.32 -6.01 19.63
CA ALA A 34 6.70 -5.64 19.37
C ALA A 34 7.51 -6.81 18.79
N SER A 35 7.28 -8.04 19.23
CA SER A 35 7.93 -9.23 18.67
C SER A 35 7.43 -9.56 17.26
N GLN A 36 6.15 -9.37 16.97
CA GLN A 36 5.57 -9.54 15.64
C GLN A 36 6.05 -8.47 14.66
N GLU A 37 6.09 -7.20 15.10
CA GLU A 37 6.58 -6.07 14.32
C GLU A 37 8.08 -6.16 14.05
N ALA A 38 8.87 -6.59 15.04
CA ALA A 38 10.32 -6.85 14.85
C ALA A 38 10.58 -7.99 13.85
N ARG A 39 9.70 -8.98 13.80
CA ARG A 39 9.77 -10.11 12.86
C ARG A 39 9.39 -9.70 11.45
N GLU A 40 8.34 -8.91 11.29
CA GLU A 40 7.92 -8.33 10.01
C GLU A 40 8.96 -7.33 9.48
N ALA A 41 9.60 -6.57 10.38
CA ALA A 41 10.69 -5.66 10.04
C ALA A 41 11.94 -6.43 9.53
N ARG A 42 12.33 -7.54 10.16
CA ARG A 42 13.44 -8.40 9.70
C ARG A 42 13.15 -9.05 8.35
N LEU A 43 11.92 -9.52 8.13
CA LEU A 43 11.49 -10.09 6.85
C LEU A 43 11.37 -9.01 5.75
N GLY A 44 11.18 -7.75 6.13
CA GLY A 44 11.16 -6.60 5.21
C GLY A 44 12.56 -6.08 4.83
N GLU A 45 13.55 -6.19 5.71
CA GLU A 45 14.91 -5.69 5.47
C GLU A 45 15.71 -6.57 4.49
N GLU A 46 15.47 -7.87 4.42
CA GLU A 46 16.17 -8.79 3.51
C GLU A 46 15.75 -8.70 2.04
N ARG A 47 14.74 -7.93 1.69
CA ARG A 47 14.09 -8.04 0.37
C ARG A 47 14.01 -6.80 -0.49
N ILE A 48 14.60 -5.68 -0.13
CA ILE A 48 14.59 -4.49 -1.02
C ILE A 48 15.97 -4.25 -1.59
N GLN A 49 16.48 -5.17 -2.36
CA GLN A 49 17.39 -4.82 -3.45
C GLN A 49 16.52 -4.37 -4.62
N TRP A 50 16.31 -3.06 -4.68
CA TRP A 50 15.77 -2.41 -5.86
C TRP A 50 16.82 -2.55 -6.98
N GLN A 51 16.61 -3.48 -7.90
CA GLN A 51 17.25 -3.37 -9.19
C GLN A 51 16.74 -2.07 -9.82
N HIS A 52 17.64 -1.11 -9.93
CA HIS A 52 17.44 0.12 -10.66
C HIS A 52 16.98 -0.24 -12.07
N ILE A 53 15.77 0.16 -12.44
CA ILE A 53 15.49 0.49 -13.83
C ILE A 53 16.28 1.77 -14.07
N SER A 54 17.53 1.63 -14.46
CA SER A 54 18.34 2.74 -14.94
C SER A 54 17.83 3.05 -16.33
N SER A 55 16.95 4.06 -16.42
CA SER A 55 16.82 4.80 -17.64
C SER A 55 18.17 5.52 -17.85
N ASN A 56 19.03 4.96 -18.69
CA ASN A 56 20.15 5.65 -19.28
C ASN A 56 19.58 6.77 -20.18
N THR A 57 19.25 7.88 -19.58
CA THR A 57 19.21 9.16 -20.27
C THR A 57 20.39 9.95 -19.77
N ASP A 58 21.53 9.77 -20.42
CA ASP A 58 22.60 10.76 -20.45
C ASP A 58 22.05 12.05 -21.08
N GLY A 59 21.32 12.80 -20.28
CA GLY A 59 20.92 14.16 -20.59
C GLY A 59 22.13 15.09 -20.43
N LYS A 60 23.01 15.10 -21.39
CA LYS A 60 23.87 16.28 -21.62
C LYS A 60 22.94 17.44 -21.90
N THR A 61 22.72 18.28 -20.90
CA THR A 61 22.17 19.62 -21.10
C THR A 61 23.06 20.36 -22.08
N PRO A 62 22.57 20.83 -23.23
CA PRO A 62 23.32 21.71 -24.08
C PRO A 62 23.51 23.03 -23.31
N ARG A 63 24.76 23.42 -23.14
CA ARG A 63 25.15 24.76 -22.67
C ARG A 63 24.61 25.77 -23.68
N PRO A 64 23.84 26.79 -23.30
CA PRO A 64 23.38 27.78 -24.26
C PRO A 64 24.59 28.48 -24.84
N ALA A 65 24.74 28.42 -26.16
CA ALA A 65 25.69 29.23 -26.88
C ALA A 65 25.28 30.70 -26.70
N SER A 66 26.21 31.52 -26.25
CA SER A 66 26.09 32.97 -26.20
C SER A 66 26.10 33.53 -27.62
N GLY A 67 24.94 33.58 -28.25
CA GLY A 67 24.68 34.35 -29.46
C GLY A 67 23.97 35.66 -29.12
N PRO A 68 23.97 36.67 -30.03
CA PRO A 68 23.41 37.98 -29.75
C PRO A 68 21.93 37.85 -29.37
N MET A 69 21.48 38.63 -28.37
CA MET A 69 20.11 38.68 -27.87
C MET A 69 19.13 38.99 -29.03
N SER A 70 18.58 37.94 -29.63
CA SER A 70 17.38 38.08 -30.44
C SER A 70 16.21 38.25 -29.47
N VAL A 71 15.50 39.36 -29.58
CA VAL A 71 14.26 39.59 -28.81
C VAL A 71 13.27 38.52 -29.25
N SER A 72 13.15 37.46 -28.45
CA SER A 72 12.17 36.39 -28.71
C SER A 72 10.77 36.99 -28.72
N PRO A 73 9.94 36.69 -29.73
CA PRO A 73 8.56 37.19 -29.76
C PRO A 73 7.82 36.74 -28.49
N SER A 74 7.13 37.69 -27.84
CA SER A 74 6.37 37.43 -26.64
C SER A 74 4.86 37.67 -26.91
N PHE A 75 4.01 36.80 -26.37
CA PHE A 75 2.59 36.79 -26.56
C PHE A 75 1.86 36.98 -25.22
N TYR A 76 0.83 37.79 -25.17
CA TYR A 76 0.02 37.94 -23.95
C TYR A 76 -0.99 36.80 -23.88
N ILE A 77 -0.83 35.90 -22.92
CA ILE A 77 -1.69 34.71 -22.76
C ILE A 77 -2.74 34.97 -21.70
N THR A 78 -4.00 34.97 -22.11
CA THR A 78 -5.17 35.14 -21.23
C THR A 78 -5.78 33.83 -20.81
N GLN A 79 -5.66 32.81 -21.66
CA GLN A 79 -6.25 31.48 -21.42
C GLN A 79 -5.26 30.38 -21.78
N ILE A 80 -5.27 29.31 -20.97
CA ILE A 80 -4.51 28.10 -21.28
C ILE A 80 -5.48 26.92 -21.31
N ARG A 81 -5.50 26.19 -22.42
CA ARG A 81 -6.28 24.95 -22.60
C ARG A 81 -5.35 23.74 -22.59
N LEU A 82 -5.71 22.72 -21.82
CA LEU A 82 -5.11 21.39 -21.87
C LEU A 82 -6.20 20.41 -22.28
N ALA A 83 -6.06 19.78 -23.45
CA ALA A 83 -7.03 18.84 -23.99
C ALA A 83 -6.38 17.48 -24.26
N GLU A 84 -7.12 16.37 -24.12
CA GLU A 84 -6.68 15.06 -24.53
C GLU A 84 -6.57 15.00 -26.05
N GLU A 85 -5.45 14.49 -26.56
CA GLU A 85 -5.24 14.31 -28.01
C GLU A 85 -6.11 13.15 -28.51
N GLY A 86 -6.96 13.42 -29.53
CA GLY A 86 -7.91 12.45 -30.07
C GLY A 86 -9.18 12.23 -29.24
N GLY A 87 -9.33 12.97 -28.16
CA GLY A 87 -10.57 12.99 -27.37
C GLY A 87 -11.69 13.64 -28.19
N HIS A 88 -12.70 12.89 -28.57
CA HIS A 88 -13.92 13.44 -29.13
C HIS A 88 -14.55 14.30 -28.01
N SER A 89 -14.68 15.59 -28.28
CA SER A 89 -15.56 16.47 -27.51
C SER A 89 -17.01 16.05 -27.77
N ASN A 90 -17.44 14.95 -27.16
CA ASN A 90 -18.84 14.56 -27.16
C ASN A 90 -19.60 15.51 -26.20
N SER A 91 -19.91 16.67 -26.71
CA SER A 91 -20.96 17.55 -26.19
C SER A 91 -22.36 17.07 -26.58
N SER A 92 -22.62 15.77 -26.55
CA SER A 92 -23.98 15.22 -26.60
C SER A 92 -24.19 14.34 -25.36
N ILE A 93 -24.68 15.01 -24.30
CA ILE A 93 -25.29 14.29 -23.17
C ILE A 93 -26.61 13.74 -23.72
N ASP A 94 -26.64 12.49 -24.04
CA ASP A 94 -27.88 11.76 -24.27
C ASP A 94 -28.65 11.64 -22.95
N ASN A 95 -29.63 12.52 -22.72
CA ASN A 95 -30.47 12.59 -21.54
C ASN A 95 -31.55 11.49 -21.49
N SER A 96 -31.56 10.53 -22.43
CA SER A 96 -32.64 9.55 -22.57
C SER A 96 -32.38 8.18 -21.87
N ALA A 97 -31.23 7.98 -21.20
CA ALA A 97 -30.97 6.73 -20.51
C ALA A 97 -31.39 6.76 -19.03
N PRO A 98 -32.11 5.74 -18.54
CA PRO A 98 -32.57 5.70 -17.15
C PRO A 98 -31.42 5.58 -16.15
N TYR A 99 -31.55 6.23 -15.01
CA TYR A 99 -30.54 6.43 -13.94
C TYR A 99 -29.95 5.15 -13.32
N SER A 100 -30.45 3.97 -13.63
CA SER A 100 -30.07 2.70 -13.00
C SER A 100 -28.92 1.94 -13.67
N THR A 101 -28.35 2.41 -14.79
CA THR A 101 -27.32 1.68 -15.54
C THR A 101 -26.00 2.45 -15.67
N ARG A 102 -25.79 3.52 -14.91
CA ARG A 102 -24.52 4.27 -14.90
C ARG A 102 -23.53 3.70 -13.87
N LEU A 103 -23.11 2.49 -14.04
CA LEU A 103 -21.76 2.09 -13.66
C LEU A 103 -20.82 2.79 -14.66
N ILE A 104 -20.30 3.97 -14.26
CA ILE A 104 -19.41 4.80 -15.07
C ILE A 104 -18.11 4.01 -15.26
N LYS A 105 -18.03 3.22 -16.34
CA LYS A 105 -16.80 2.63 -16.85
C LYS A 105 -16.10 3.68 -17.71
N GLY A 106 -15.39 4.62 -17.10
CA GLY A 106 -14.58 5.59 -17.82
C GLY A 106 -13.96 6.61 -16.86
N PRO A 107 -12.81 7.19 -17.19
CA PRO A 107 -12.25 8.29 -16.40
C PRO A 107 -13.21 9.46 -16.40
N LEU A 108 -13.56 9.97 -15.21
CA LEU A 108 -14.36 11.19 -15.07
C LEU A 108 -13.55 12.35 -15.65
N TYR A 109 -14.11 13.03 -16.66
CA TYR A 109 -13.53 14.26 -17.20
C TYR A 109 -13.74 15.40 -16.21
N TYR A 110 -12.67 16.15 -15.97
CA TYR A 110 -12.71 17.33 -15.13
C TYR A 110 -12.89 18.57 -15.99
N GLN A 111 -14.11 19.06 -16.09
CA GLN A 111 -14.41 20.36 -16.69
C GLN A 111 -14.22 21.46 -15.64
N SER A 112 -13.09 22.14 -15.68
CA SER A 112 -12.91 23.36 -14.89
C SER A 112 -13.52 24.54 -15.62
N LYS A 113 -14.64 25.04 -15.12
CA LYS A 113 -15.30 26.29 -15.59
C LYS A 113 -14.65 27.55 -14.99
N GLY A 114 -13.34 27.58 -14.80
CA GLY A 114 -12.64 28.85 -14.56
C GLY A 114 -12.37 29.49 -15.92
N GLN A 115 -12.63 30.77 -16.08
CA GLN A 115 -12.51 31.46 -17.39
C GLN A 115 -11.09 31.40 -17.98
N ASP A 116 -10.06 31.14 -17.16
CA ASP A 116 -8.66 31.27 -17.53
C ASP A 116 -7.95 29.95 -17.80
N ILE A 117 -8.37 28.81 -17.20
CA ILE A 117 -7.79 27.48 -17.38
C ILE A 117 -8.90 26.52 -17.80
N LEU A 118 -8.79 26.01 -19.02
CA LEU A 118 -9.69 25.02 -19.58
C LEU A 118 -9.00 23.65 -19.52
N LEU A 119 -9.42 22.79 -18.60
CA LEU A 119 -8.95 21.41 -18.53
C LEU A 119 -10.02 20.48 -19.10
N ASP A 120 -9.74 19.93 -20.28
CA ASP A 120 -10.57 18.94 -20.96
C ASP A 120 -9.79 17.60 -20.96
N VAL A 121 -9.57 17.11 -19.75
CA VAL A 121 -8.75 15.91 -19.47
C VAL A 121 -9.37 15.11 -18.34
N PRO A 122 -9.06 13.80 -18.23
CA PRO A 122 -9.48 13.00 -17.08
C PRO A 122 -9.10 13.63 -15.74
N GLN A 123 -9.99 13.49 -14.74
CA GLN A 123 -9.79 14.08 -13.40
C GLN A 123 -8.45 13.71 -12.77
N THR A 124 -7.89 12.58 -13.13
CA THR A 124 -6.56 12.09 -12.71
C THR A 124 -5.44 13.10 -12.99
N PHE A 125 -5.58 13.95 -14.01
CA PHE A 125 -4.60 14.97 -14.40
C PHE A 125 -4.91 16.37 -13.86
N SER A 126 -5.90 16.53 -12.99
CA SER A 126 -6.30 17.82 -12.39
C SER A 126 -5.16 18.53 -11.64
N PHE A 127 -4.16 17.81 -11.18
CA PHE A 127 -2.95 18.36 -10.53
C PHE A 127 -2.15 19.30 -11.46
N LEU A 128 -2.21 19.10 -12.79
CA LEU A 128 -1.53 19.96 -13.77
C LEU A 128 -2.01 21.40 -13.74
N ARG A 129 -3.25 21.65 -13.26
CA ARG A 129 -3.78 23.00 -13.07
C ARG A 129 -2.88 23.87 -12.20
N LYS A 130 -2.26 23.28 -11.18
CA LYS A 130 -1.36 24.01 -10.28
C LYS A 130 -0.13 24.55 -11.02
N GLU A 131 0.38 23.76 -11.97
CA GLU A 131 1.56 24.12 -12.78
C GLU A 131 1.21 25.20 -13.81
N ILE A 132 -0.01 25.18 -14.38
CA ILE A 132 -0.47 26.11 -15.40
C ILE A 132 -0.80 27.49 -14.81
N LYS A 133 -1.37 27.54 -13.60
CA LYS A 133 -1.90 28.75 -12.97
C LYS A 133 -0.94 29.96 -12.97
N PRO A 134 0.39 29.81 -12.74
CA PRO A 134 1.31 30.96 -12.72
C PRO A 134 1.54 31.63 -14.06
N TYR A 135 1.15 31.01 -15.19
CA TYR A 135 1.42 31.46 -16.55
C TYR A 135 0.26 32.20 -17.21
N ILE A 136 -0.85 32.37 -16.53
CA ILE A 136 -2.02 33.06 -17.04
C ILE A 136 -1.92 34.56 -16.83
N ASN A 137 -2.50 35.35 -17.74
CA ASN A 137 -2.48 36.82 -17.74
C ASN A 137 -1.06 37.41 -17.74
N ARG A 138 -0.18 36.78 -18.49
CA ARG A 138 1.23 37.20 -18.63
C ARG A 138 1.67 37.24 -20.08
N LYS A 139 2.72 38.04 -20.34
CA LYS A 139 3.48 37.93 -21.57
C LYS A 139 4.42 36.73 -21.45
N LEU A 140 4.31 35.76 -22.36
CA LEU A 140 5.15 34.59 -22.44
C LEU A 140 5.97 34.62 -23.72
N SER A 141 7.27 34.34 -23.60
CA SER A 141 8.14 34.05 -24.73
C SER A 141 8.00 32.62 -25.21
N ILE A 142 8.56 32.27 -26.35
CA ILE A 142 8.60 30.87 -26.82
C ILE A 142 9.33 29.99 -25.82
N GLU A 143 10.37 30.51 -25.19
CA GLU A 143 11.16 29.81 -24.17
C GLU A 143 10.30 29.52 -22.92
N ASP A 144 9.46 30.48 -22.48
CA ASP A 144 8.54 30.29 -21.35
C ASP A 144 7.51 29.21 -21.64
N ILE A 145 6.97 29.18 -22.87
CA ILE A 145 5.98 28.17 -23.30
C ILE A 145 6.64 26.77 -23.34
N ASN A 146 7.86 26.66 -23.87
CA ASN A 146 8.61 25.42 -23.86
C ASN A 146 8.99 24.99 -22.43
N GLY A 147 9.32 25.97 -21.58
CA GLY A 147 9.58 25.77 -20.16
C GLY A 147 8.35 25.18 -19.44
N LEU A 148 7.17 25.76 -19.70
CA LEU A 148 5.91 25.25 -19.15
C LEU A 148 5.61 23.82 -19.64
N SER A 149 5.79 23.53 -20.94
CA SER A 149 5.64 22.18 -21.47
C SER A 149 6.55 21.18 -20.77
N THR A 150 7.80 21.54 -20.55
CA THR A 150 8.78 20.73 -19.82
C THR A 150 8.36 20.53 -18.37
N GLN A 151 7.87 21.57 -17.70
CA GLN A 151 7.37 21.49 -16.32
C GLN A 151 6.14 20.56 -16.22
N LEU A 152 5.20 20.63 -17.16
CA LEU A 152 4.04 19.75 -17.21
C LEU A 152 4.48 18.28 -17.40
N ASN A 153 5.43 18.01 -18.29
CA ASN A 153 5.98 16.66 -18.51
C ASN A 153 6.71 16.15 -17.27
N ASN A 154 7.51 16.96 -16.59
CA ASN A 154 8.15 16.59 -15.34
C ASN A 154 7.13 16.31 -14.22
N SER A 155 6.04 17.07 -14.21
CA SER A 155 4.95 16.84 -13.27
C SER A 155 4.24 15.50 -13.54
N LEU A 156 3.98 15.14 -14.81
CA LEU A 156 3.47 13.82 -15.19
C LEU A 156 4.39 12.68 -14.70
N LEU A 157 5.68 12.77 -14.99
CA LEU A 157 6.68 11.78 -14.56
C LEU A 157 6.73 11.64 -13.03
N SER A 158 6.68 12.75 -12.31
CA SER A 158 6.72 12.73 -10.84
C SER A 158 5.48 12.05 -10.22
N HIS A 159 4.32 12.17 -10.88
CA HIS A 159 3.07 11.53 -10.49
C HIS A 159 2.93 10.08 -11.00
N GLY A 160 3.93 9.60 -11.78
CA GLY A 160 3.99 8.21 -12.23
C GLY A 160 3.42 7.95 -13.62
N PHE A 161 3.04 8.98 -14.38
CA PHE A 161 2.51 8.86 -15.75
C PHE A 161 3.65 8.86 -16.78
N VAL A 162 4.46 7.79 -16.73
CA VAL A 162 5.73 7.71 -17.50
C VAL A 162 5.54 7.59 -19.00
N THR A 163 4.37 7.15 -19.47
CA THR A 163 4.02 6.98 -20.88
C THR A 163 3.12 8.08 -21.41
N SER A 164 2.69 9.00 -20.54
CA SER A 164 1.88 10.17 -20.94
C SER A 164 2.76 11.37 -21.18
N LYS A 165 2.39 12.21 -22.16
CA LYS A 165 3.20 13.35 -22.59
C LYS A 165 2.34 14.56 -22.94
N VAL A 166 2.82 15.76 -22.59
CA VAL A 166 2.24 17.03 -23.03
C VAL A 166 3.02 17.55 -24.23
N GLY A 167 2.31 17.82 -25.32
CA GLY A 167 2.83 18.44 -26.53
C GLY A 167 2.20 19.80 -26.80
N ILE A 168 2.86 20.62 -27.64
CA ILE A 168 2.37 21.89 -28.11
C ILE A 168 1.94 21.70 -29.56
N PRO A 169 0.63 21.78 -29.90
CA PRO A 169 0.18 21.71 -31.28
C PRO A 169 0.57 22.97 -32.03
N GLN A 170 0.59 22.88 -33.37
CA GLN A 170 0.72 24.07 -34.21
C GLN A 170 -0.49 24.98 -34.00
N GLN A 171 -0.24 26.23 -33.58
CA GLN A 171 -1.30 27.17 -33.20
C GLN A 171 -0.88 28.62 -33.39
N SER A 172 -1.87 29.52 -33.50
CA SER A 172 -1.67 30.98 -33.47
C SER A 172 -1.88 31.49 -32.05
N LEU A 173 -0.92 32.20 -31.51
CA LEU A 173 -1.00 32.81 -30.17
C LEU A 173 -1.59 34.24 -30.19
N ALA A 174 -1.99 34.74 -31.36
CA ALA A 174 -2.53 36.07 -31.53
C ALA A 174 -3.86 36.29 -30.74
N THR A 175 -4.62 35.24 -30.47
CA THR A 175 -5.87 35.28 -29.72
C THR A 175 -5.67 35.29 -28.19
N GLY A 176 -4.44 35.12 -27.69
CA GLY A 176 -4.17 34.99 -26.28
C GLY A 176 -4.53 33.61 -25.69
N LEU A 177 -4.93 32.63 -26.52
CA LEU A 177 -5.20 31.27 -26.13
C LEU A 177 -3.94 30.41 -26.42
N LEU A 178 -3.41 29.74 -25.38
CA LEU A 178 -2.34 28.76 -25.51
C LEU A 178 -2.92 27.36 -25.27
N GLN A 179 -2.80 26.49 -26.25
CA GLN A 179 -3.29 25.11 -26.18
C GLN A 179 -2.13 24.13 -26.01
N PHE A 180 -2.33 23.18 -25.11
CA PHE A 180 -1.52 21.98 -24.96
C PHE A 180 -2.33 20.73 -25.26
N ASN A 181 -1.73 19.73 -25.88
CA ASN A 181 -2.30 18.42 -26.09
C ASN A 181 -1.70 17.41 -25.12
N LEU A 182 -2.54 16.71 -24.38
CA LEU A 182 -2.16 15.63 -23.50
C LEU A 182 -2.34 14.29 -24.24
N GLN A 183 -1.25 13.65 -24.54
CA GLN A 183 -1.16 12.27 -25.02
C GLN A 183 -1.19 11.35 -23.82
N ILE A 184 -2.24 10.54 -23.67
CA ILE A 184 -2.45 9.69 -22.50
C ILE A 184 -1.97 8.28 -22.79
N GLY A 185 -0.94 7.83 -22.06
CA GLY A 185 -0.47 6.45 -22.13
C GLY A 185 -1.44 5.49 -21.43
N ARG A 186 -1.81 4.39 -22.11
CA ARG A 186 -2.76 3.39 -21.61
C ARG A 186 -2.15 1.99 -21.61
N ILE A 187 -2.76 1.10 -20.83
CA ILE A 187 -2.39 -0.31 -20.76
C ILE A 187 -3.10 -1.05 -21.88
N GLU A 188 -2.35 -1.74 -22.75
CA GLU A 188 -2.92 -2.61 -23.76
C GLU A 188 -3.26 -3.98 -23.18
N ALA A 189 -2.28 -4.60 -22.52
CA ALA A 189 -2.43 -5.92 -21.93
C ALA A 189 -1.44 -6.11 -20.78
N VAL A 190 -1.74 -7.11 -19.95
CA VAL A 190 -0.81 -7.65 -18.96
C VAL A 190 -0.54 -9.10 -19.32
N THR A 191 0.70 -9.39 -19.71
CA THR A 191 1.12 -10.70 -20.21
C THR A 191 2.24 -11.27 -19.36
N TYR A 192 2.62 -12.51 -19.62
CA TYR A 192 3.77 -13.14 -18.97
C TYR A 192 4.90 -13.30 -19.97
N GLN A 193 6.12 -13.24 -19.49
CA GLN A 193 7.26 -13.64 -20.28
C GLN A 193 7.11 -15.12 -20.69
N PRO A 194 7.35 -15.49 -21.96
CA PRO A 194 7.32 -16.89 -22.40
C PRO A 194 8.16 -17.79 -21.48
N ASP A 195 7.73 -19.03 -21.32
CA ASP A 195 8.41 -20.08 -20.54
C ASP A 195 8.48 -19.87 -19.03
N LEU A 196 7.90 -18.79 -18.50
CA LEU A 196 7.83 -18.55 -17.06
C LEU A 196 6.47 -18.98 -16.47
N PRO A 197 6.44 -19.36 -15.17
CA PRO A 197 5.20 -19.76 -14.52
C PRO A 197 4.19 -18.61 -14.43
N HIS A 198 2.92 -18.88 -14.75
CA HIS A 198 1.85 -17.91 -14.61
C HIS A 198 1.37 -17.83 -13.16
N LEU A 199 1.50 -16.66 -12.54
CA LEU A 199 0.99 -16.36 -11.21
C LEU A 199 -0.19 -15.40 -11.31
N PRO A 200 -1.26 -15.54 -10.49
CA PRO A 200 -2.42 -14.67 -10.56
C PRO A 200 -2.03 -13.23 -10.23
N TRP A 201 -2.26 -12.30 -11.15
CA TRP A 201 -1.96 -10.88 -10.95
C TRP A 201 -3.20 -10.03 -10.69
N HIS A 202 -4.37 -10.47 -11.19
CA HIS A 202 -5.60 -9.67 -11.24
C HIS A 202 -6.08 -9.15 -9.87
N ASN A 203 -5.87 -9.91 -8.81
CA ASN A 203 -6.25 -9.49 -7.46
C ASN A 203 -5.17 -8.64 -6.78
N ALA A 204 -3.92 -8.69 -7.26
CA ALA A 204 -2.80 -7.95 -6.69
C ALA A 204 -2.67 -6.55 -7.29
N PHE A 205 -2.88 -6.40 -8.60
CA PHE A 205 -2.73 -5.14 -9.29
C PHE A 205 -4.03 -4.31 -9.27
N PRO A 206 -3.96 -3.02 -8.92
CA PRO A 206 -5.11 -2.11 -8.98
C PRO A 206 -5.27 -1.48 -10.36
N LEU A 207 -5.09 -2.26 -11.44
CA LEU A 207 -5.13 -1.80 -12.82
C LEU A 207 -5.78 -2.86 -13.72
N ARG A 208 -6.26 -2.42 -14.88
CA ARG A 208 -6.88 -3.25 -15.92
C ARG A 208 -6.43 -2.79 -17.30
N GLU A 209 -6.67 -3.62 -18.30
CA GLU A 209 -6.52 -3.27 -19.71
C GLU A 209 -7.41 -2.07 -20.05
N GLY A 210 -6.88 -1.11 -20.82
CA GLY A 210 -7.52 0.14 -21.15
C GLY A 210 -7.35 1.27 -20.12
N ASP A 211 -6.93 0.96 -18.89
CA ASP A 211 -6.68 1.98 -17.86
C ASP A 211 -5.49 2.88 -18.24
N ILE A 212 -5.46 4.09 -17.67
CA ILE A 212 -4.32 5.00 -17.80
C ILE A 212 -3.12 4.36 -17.07
N LEU A 213 -1.99 4.25 -17.78
CA LEU A 213 -0.81 3.65 -17.21
C LEU A 213 -0.19 4.56 -16.16
N ASN A 214 -0.14 4.06 -14.93
CA ASN A 214 0.57 4.69 -13.82
C ASN A 214 1.52 3.69 -13.16
N ILE A 215 2.81 4.02 -13.12
CA ILE A 215 3.83 3.14 -12.52
C ILE A 215 3.59 2.91 -11.02
N ARG A 216 2.87 3.81 -10.32
CA ARG A 216 2.55 3.64 -8.91
C ARG A 216 1.56 2.51 -8.66
N ASP A 217 0.64 2.28 -9.59
CA ASP A 217 -0.29 1.16 -9.53
C ASP A 217 0.43 -0.17 -9.86
N ILE A 218 1.41 -0.13 -10.76
CA ILE A 218 2.31 -1.27 -11.03
C ILE A 218 3.14 -1.61 -9.79
N GLU A 219 3.77 -0.62 -9.16
CA GLU A 219 4.52 -0.79 -7.90
C GLU A 219 3.64 -1.38 -6.79
N GLN A 220 2.38 -0.95 -6.70
CA GLN A 220 1.43 -1.48 -5.72
C GLN A 220 1.14 -2.96 -5.98
N GLY A 221 0.87 -3.34 -7.22
CA GLY A 221 0.64 -4.73 -7.59
C GLY A 221 1.86 -5.63 -7.33
N LEU A 222 3.05 -5.14 -7.70
CA LEU A 222 4.31 -5.83 -7.41
C LEU A 222 4.52 -6.05 -5.90
N GLU A 223 4.23 -5.05 -5.07
CA GLU A 223 4.34 -5.18 -3.62
C GLU A 223 3.38 -6.23 -3.09
N GLN A 224 2.13 -6.25 -3.58
CA GLN A 224 1.15 -7.25 -3.17
C GLN A 224 1.58 -8.68 -3.57
N MET A 225 2.13 -8.86 -4.76
CA MET A 225 2.64 -10.17 -5.18
C MET A 225 3.91 -10.56 -4.41
N ARG A 226 4.85 -9.64 -4.19
CA ARG A 226 6.11 -9.90 -3.47
C ARG A 226 5.92 -10.10 -1.96
N ARG A 227 4.76 -9.79 -1.42
CA ARG A 227 4.39 -10.09 -0.03
C ARG A 227 4.52 -11.58 0.29
N ILE A 228 4.33 -12.43 -0.71
CA ILE A 228 4.43 -13.88 -0.61
C ILE A 228 5.87 -14.34 -0.79
N GLY A 229 6.38 -15.11 0.18
CA GLY A 229 7.77 -15.57 0.19
C GLY A 229 8.12 -16.61 -0.86
N SER A 230 7.13 -17.36 -1.31
CA SER A 230 7.30 -18.46 -2.26
C SER A 230 7.19 -18.03 -3.72
N GLN A 231 7.25 -16.72 -4.00
CA GLN A 231 7.27 -16.21 -5.38
C GLN A 231 8.14 -14.97 -5.51
N SER A 232 8.66 -14.73 -6.71
CA SER A 232 9.25 -13.46 -7.08
C SER A 232 8.62 -12.95 -8.38
N VAL A 233 8.52 -11.63 -8.51
CA VAL A 233 7.88 -10.98 -9.65
C VAL A 233 8.69 -9.75 -10.03
N ALA A 234 9.02 -9.63 -11.31
CA ALA A 234 9.54 -8.42 -11.93
C ALA A 234 8.58 -7.99 -13.05
N VAL A 235 8.67 -6.74 -13.46
CA VAL A 235 7.85 -6.15 -14.52
C VAL A 235 8.74 -5.46 -15.51
N GLU A 236 8.43 -5.68 -16.78
CA GLU A 236 8.97 -4.96 -17.92
C GLU A 236 7.82 -4.26 -18.65
N LEU A 237 8.10 -3.06 -19.18
CA LEU A 237 7.13 -2.31 -19.97
C LEU A 237 7.61 -2.28 -21.41
N GLU A 238 6.77 -2.77 -22.33
CA GLU A 238 7.01 -2.72 -23.76
C GLU A 238 5.99 -1.82 -24.44
N ALA A 239 6.37 -1.31 -25.63
CA ALA A 239 5.43 -0.60 -26.47
C ALA A 239 4.32 -1.56 -26.94
N GLY A 240 3.08 -1.12 -26.89
CA GLY A 240 1.95 -1.89 -27.39
C GLY A 240 1.84 -1.86 -28.91
N SER A 241 0.89 -2.58 -29.45
CA SER A 241 0.60 -2.61 -30.88
C SER A 241 -0.01 -1.30 -31.39
N LYS A 242 -0.65 -0.54 -30.50
CA LYS A 242 -1.29 0.75 -30.81
C LYS A 242 -0.46 1.91 -30.25
N PRO A 243 -0.45 3.08 -30.93
CA PRO A 243 0.17 4.29 -30.40
C PRO A 243 -0.37 4.63 -29.02
N LEU A 244 0.50 5.05 -28.11
CA LEU A 244 0.18 5.42 -26.72
C LEU A 244 -0.29 4.25 -25.83
N TYR A 245 -0.23 3.00 -26.34
CA TYR A 245 -0.49 1.81 -25.54
C TYR A 245 0.81 1.13 -25.15
N SER A 246 0.81 0.51 -23.99
CA SER A 246 1.96 -0.25 -23.48
C SER A 246 1.49 -1.59 -22.93
N THR A 247 2.29 -2.62 -23.15
CA THR A 247 2.09 -3.96 -22.59
C THR A 247 2.95 -4.13 -21.36
N ILE A 248 2.36 -4.64 -20.29
CA ILE A 248 3.04 -4.98 -19.04
C ILE A 248 3.42 -6.45 -19.10
N ILE A 249 4.72 -6.76 -19.08
CA ILE A 249 5.24 -8.14 -19.11
C ILE A 249 5.64 -8.53 -17.69
N LEU A 250 5.03 -9.59 -17.17
CA LEU A 250 5.33 -10.15 -15.87
C LEU A 250 6.39 -11.25 -16.00
N GLN A 251 7.52 -11.04 -15.35
CA GLN A 251 8.56 -12.03 -15.16
C GLN A 251 8.39 -12.66 -13.78
N THR A 252 7.95 -13.91 -13.74
CA THR A 252 7.54 -14.57 -12.49
C THR A 252 8.36 -15.82 -12.22
N SER A 253 8.66 -16.07 -10.95
CA SER A 253 9.17 -17.36 -10.51
C SER A 253 8.43 -17.84 -9.26
N LYS A 254 8.32 -19.14 -9.08
CA LYS A 254 7.64 -19.75 -7.94
C LYS A 254 8.55 -20.76 -7.24
N LYS A 255 8.45 -20.79 -5.92
CA LYS A 255 9.02 -21.80 -5.03
C LYS A 255 7.89 -22.64 -4.44
N PRO A 256 8.19 -23.75 -3.76
CA PRO A 256 7.17 -24.51 -3.03
C PRO A 256 6.32 -23.59 -2.15
N PRO A 257 4.99 -23.74 -2.16
CA PRO A 257 4.10 -22.84 -1.43
C PRO A 257 4.05 -23.10 0.06
N ILE A 258 4.55 -24.25 0.51
CA ILE A 258 4.56 -24.64 1.92
C ILE A 258 5.91 -24.31 2.51
N HIS A 259 5.90 -23.62 3.65
CA HIS A 259 7.10 -23.31 4.42
C HIS A 259 6.83 -23.48 5.91
N GLY A 260 7.84 -23.84 6.64
CA GLY A 260 7.74 -24.03 8.08
C GLY A 260 8.93 -23.40 8.81
N MET A 261 8.71 -23.11 10.09
CA MET A 261 9.76 -22.63 10.98
C MET A 261 9.55 -23.23 12.37
N VAL A 262 10.66 -23.62 12.97
CA VAL A 262 10.73 -23.98 14.39
C VAL A 262 11.71 -23.02 15.05
N SER A 263 11.34 -22.41 16.17
CA SER A 263 12.24 -21.59 16.99
C SER A 263 12.13 -21.97 18.45
N ILE A 264 13.22 -21.85 19.15
CA ILE A 264 13.33 -22.02 20.60
C ILE A 264 14.02 -20.78 21.13
N ASP A 265 13.43 -20.14 22.12
CA ASP A 265 13.98 -18.94 22.75
C ASP A 265 13.60 -18.88 24.24
N ASP A 266 14.24 -17.98 24.99
CA ASP A 266 14.00 -17.77 26.41
C ASP A 266 13.20 -16.49 26.71
N SER A 267 12.34 -16.06 25.76
CA SER A 267 11.54 -14.85 25.85
C SER A 267 10.32 -14.97 26.77
N GLY A 268 10.02 -16.14 27.29
CA GLY A 268 8.90 -16.37 28.18
C GLY A 268 9.10 -15.77 29.59
N LEU A 269 7.99 -15.63 30.33
CA LEU A 269 8.02 -15.19 31.70
C LEU A 269 8.48 -16.32 32.65
N LYS A 270 9.19 -16.00 33.71
CA LYS A 270 9.64 -16.99 34.71
C LYS A 270 8.50 -17.78 35.31
N ASP A 271 7.37 -17.11 35.53
CA ASP A 271 6.20 -17.65 36.23
C ASP A 271 5.31 -18.54 35.34
N THR A 272 5.38 -18.37 34.03
CA THR A 272 4.59 -19.14 33.05
C THR A 272 5.40 -19.96 32.06
N GLY A 273 6.72 -20.05 32.27
CA GLY A 273 7.66 -20.80 31.43
C GLY A 273 8.58 -19.89 30.63
N LYS A 274 9.87 -19.83 31.02
CA LYS A 274 10.88 -18.95 30.39
C LYS A 274 11.26 -19.43 29.00
N LEU A 275 11.53 -20.74 28.86
CA LEU A 275 11.85 -21.34 27.57
C LEU A 275 10.60 -21.50 26.75
N GLN A 276 10.57 -20.92 25.57
CA GLN A 276 9.45 -20.99 24.63
C GLN A 276 9.88 -21.69 23.35
N TRP A 277 9.04 -22.54 22.82
CA TRP A 277 9.22 -23.04 21.47
C TRP A 277 8.02 -22.74 20.59
N THR A 278 8.30 -22.34 19.37
CA THR A 278 7.29 -21.95 18.40
C THR A 278 7.47 -22.80 17.15
N THR A 279 6.39 -23.42 16.70
CA THR A 279 6.31 -24.08 15.40
C THR A 279 5.30 -23.32 14.56
N SER A 280 5.66 -22.94 13.34
CA SER A 280 4.72 -22.33 12.40
C SER A 280 4.80 -23.01 11.04
N ILE A 281 3.64 -23.18 10.41
CA ILE A 281 3.49 -23.69 9.05
C ILE A 281 2.72 -22.63 8.27
N GLY A 282 3.27 -22.20 7.14
CA GLY A 282 2.65 -21.30 6.20
C GLY A 282 2.37 -21.97 4.87
N ILE A 283 1.23 -21.63 4.28
CA ILE A 283 0.83 -22.04 2.95
C ILE A 283 0.55 -20.78 2.15
N ASP A 284 1.36 -20.53 1.15
CA ASP A 284 1.20 -19.44 0.21
C ASP A 284 0.32 -19.86 -0.95
N ARG A 285 -0.50 -18.95 -1.45
CA ARG A 285 -1.39 -19.19 -2.61
C ARG A 285 -2.36 -20.37 -2.41
N LEU A 286 -2.94 -20.49 -1.22
CA LEU A 286 -3.89 -21.55 -0.90
C LEU A 286 -5.07 -21.56 -1.89
N PHE A 287 -5.60 -20.38 -2.24
CA PHE A 287 -6.66 -20.20 -3.23
C PHE A 287 -6.16 -19.62 -4.56
N ASN A 288 -4.84 -19.66 -4.81
CA ASN A 288 -4.20 -19.08 -5.99
C ASN A 288 -4.54 -17.58 -6.20
N ALA A 289 -4.63 -16.83 -5.12
CA ALA A 289 -5.07 -15.43 -5.07
C ALA A 289 -4.06 -14.52 -4.36
N ASN A 290 -2.76 -14.81 -4.45
CA ASN A 290 -1.72 -14.10 -3.72
C ASN A 290 -2.00 -14.03 -2.21
N ASP A 291 -2.69 -15.03 -1.71
CA ASP A 291 -3.10 -15.20 -0.34
C ASP A 291 -2.06 -15.97 0.48
N THR A 292 -2.10 -15.77 1.79
CA THR A 292 -1.26 -16.48 2.75
C THR A 292 -2.11 -17.05 3.86
N PHE A 293 -1.90 -18.32 4.16
CA PHE A 293 -2.48 -19.00 5.30
C PHE A 293 -1.36 -19.42 6.25
N GLN A 294 -1.51 -19.19 7.55
CA GLN A 294 -0.50 -19.54 8.55
C GLN A 294 -1.15 -20.15 9.79
N VAL A 295 -0.57 -21.23 10.26
CA VAL A 295 -0.84 -21.82 11.57
C VAL A 295 0.42 -21.68 12.42
N SER A 296 0.28 -21.24 13.67
CA SER A 296 1.39 -21.16 14.61
C SER A 296 1.00 -21.74 15.96
N LEU A 297 1.91 -22.53 16.50
CA LEU A 297 1.84 -23.13 17.82
C LEU A 297 3.01 -22.60 18.63
N ASN A 298 2.73 -22.00 19.77
CA ASN A 298 3.72 -21.56 20.72
C ASN A 298 3.41 -22.20 22.07
N GLN A 299 4.41 -22.79 22.69
CA GLN A 299 4.25 -23.33 24.04
C GLN A 299 5.59 -23.26 24.81
N ASP A 300 5.48 -23.32 26.12
CA ASP A 300 6.64 -23.42 26.98
C ASP A 300 7.32 -24.78 26.82
N GLY A 301 8.66 -24.77 26.94
CA GLY A 301 9.50 -25.95 26.86
C GLY A 301 9.88 -26.53 28.23
N ALA A 302 9.27 -26.04 29.31
CA ALA A 302 9.59 -26.50 30.66
C ALA A 302 8.96 -27.87 30.96
N ARG A 303 9.68 -28.70 31.67
CA ARG A 303 9.18 -30.01 32.18
C ARG A 303 8.18 -29.84 33.35
N ASP A 304 7.97 -28.61 33.85
CA ASP A 304 7.18 -28.31 35.04
C ASP A 304 5.68 -28.04 34.68
N GLY A 305 5.13 -28.78 33.71
CA GLY A 305 3.80 -28.53 33.14
C GLY A 305 2.61 -28.61 34.10
N GLU A 306 2.80 -29.16 35.30
CA GLU A 306 1.79 -29.12 36.37
C GLU A 306 1.83 -27.81 37.18
N VAL A 307 3.03 -27.16 37.24
CA VAL A 307 3.27 -25.97 38.09
C VAL A 307 3.06 -24.67 37.31
N LYS A 308 3.49 -24.67 36.06
CA LYS A 308 3.42 -23.49 35.16
C LYS A 308 3.42 -23.92 33.71
N GLY A 309 2.86 -23.09 32.87
CA GLY A 309 2.85 -23.34 31.43
C GLY A 309 2.16 -22.26 30.62
N THR A 310 2.62 -22.11 29.37
CA THR A 310 2.00 -21.25 28.37
C THR A 310 1.73 -22.06 27.11
N LYS A 311 0.55 -21.89 26.51
CA LYS A 311 0.18 -22.50 25.24
C LYS A 311 -0.66 -21.55 24.41
N ASN A 312 -0.20 -21.25 23.20
CA ASN A 312 -0.90 -20.40 22.26
C ASN A 312 -0.99 -21.10 20.89
N HIS A 313 -2.21 -21.14 20.36
CA HIS A 313 -2.49 -21.60 19.00
C HIS A 313 -3.06 -20.42 18.22
N SER A 314 -2.52 -20.15 17.04
CA SER A 314 -3.06 -19.11 16.17
C SER A 314 -3.18 -19.60 14.74
N ILE A 315 -4.22 -19.10 14.07
CA ILE A 315 -4.47 -19.30 12.66
C ILE A 315 -4.70 -17.92 12.06
N SER A 316 -4.09 -17.65 10.91
CA SER A 316 -4.29 -16.41 10.19
C SER A 316 -4.39 -16.64 8.68
N TYR A 317 -5.18 -15.79 8.03
CA TYR A 317 -5.35 -15.76 6.60
C TYR A 317 -5.33 -14.32 6.12
N SER A 318 -4.66 -14.06 4.99
CA SER A 318 -4.57 -12.72 4.42
C SER A 318 -4.60 -12.77 2.89
N ILE A 319 -5.39 -11.89 2.28
CA ILE A 319 -5.59 -11.78 0.84
C ILE A 319 -5.51 -10.33 0.37
N PRO A 320 -4.78 -10.00 -0.73
CA PRO A 320 -4.76 -8.68 -1.33
C PRO A 320 -5.88 -8.49 -2.34
N ARG A 321 -6.30 -7.23 -2.53
CA ARG A 321 -7.15 -6.80 -3.63
C ARG A 321 -6.75 -5.40 -4.09
N GLY A 322 -5.78 -5.33 -5.00
CA GLY A 322 -5.24 -4.06 -5.49
C GLY A 322 -4.59 -3.22 -4.38
N LYS A 323 -5.23 -2.12 -4.01
CA LYS A 323 -4.80 -1.22 -2.92
C LYS A 323 -5.21 -1.70 -1.54
N ASP A 324 -6.06 -2.71 -1.46
CA ASP A 324 -6.61 -3.25 -0.23
C ASP A 324 -5.92 -4.56 0.18
N THR A 325 -5.83 -4.80 1.48
CA THR A 325 -5.43 -6.08 2.05
C THR A 325 -6.37 -6.43 3.18
N PHE A 326 -6.97 -7.61 3.11
CA PHE A 326 -7.85 -8.14 4.13
C PHE A 326 -7.13 -9.25 4.87
N SER A 327 -7.22 -9.22 6.20
CA SER A 327 -6.62 -10.23 7.06
C SER A 327 -7.60 -10.64 8.15
N VAL A 328 -7.64 -11.93 8.44
CA VAL A 328 -8.38 -12.48 9.58
C VAL A 328 -7.45 -13.35 10.40
N SER A 329 -7.61 -13.32 11.71
CA SER A 329 -6.85 -14.20 12.60
C SER A 329 -7.68 -14.64 13.79
N TYR A 330 -7.38 -15.84 14.25
CA TYR A 330 -7.92 -16.41 15.49
C TYR A 330 -6.76 -16.89 16.33
N SER A 331 -6.78 -16.58 17.64
CA SER A 331 -5.82 -17.10 18.61
C SER A 331 -6.52 -17.63 19.85
N ASN A 332 -5.97 -18.69 20.41
CA ASN A 332 -6.42 -19.28 21.67
C ASN A 332 -5.18 -19.46 22.55
N MET A 333 -5.07 -18.61 23.56
CA MET A 333 -3.98 -18.58 24.51
C MET A 333 -4.43 -19.14 25.84
N LYS A 334 -3.61 -19.97 26.45
CA LYS A 334 -3.78 -20.48 27.80
C LYS A 334 -2.45 -20.31 28.54
N TYR A 335 -2.53 -19.95 29.80
CA TYR A 335 -1.36 -20.03 30.68
C TYR A 335 -1.83 -20.42 32.08
N HIS A 336 -0.92 -20.97 32.86
CA HIS A 336 -1.10 -21.25 34.29
C HIS A 336 0.22 -21.07 35.01
N GLN A 337 0.11 -20.73 36.28
CA GLN A 337 1.23 -20.56 37.18
C GLN A 337 0.81 -20.92 38.61
N THR A 338 1.74 -21.45 39.38
CA THR A 338 1.54 -21.65 40.82
C THR A 338 1.88 -20.36 41.54
N VAL A 339 0.94 -19.87 42.30
CA VAL A 339 1.11 -18.70 43.16
C VAL A 339 1.37 -19.17 44.59
N HIS A 340 2.57 -18.87 45.09
CA HIS A 340 2.94 -19.21 46.47
C HIS A 340 2.45 -18.10 47.43
N THR A 341 1.66 -18.48 48.38
CA THR A 341 1.19 -17.59 49.48
C THR A 341 1.66 -18.11 50.82
N MET A 342 1.50 -17.30 51.87
CA MET A 342 1.89 -17.69 53.23
C MET A 342 1.01 -18.87 53.78
N ALA A 343 -0.19 -19.06 53.23
CA ALA A 343 -1.08 -20.15 53.64
C ALA A 343 -0.83 -21.42 52.80
N ASN A 344 -1.40 -21.46 51.61
CA ASN A 344 -1.26 -22.61 50.68
C ASN A 344 -1.01 -22.11 49.28
N PRO A 345 -0.18 -22.80 48.48
CA PRO A 345 -0.02 -22.47 47.08
C PRO A 345 -1.33 -22.80 46.31
N PHE A 346 -1.64 -22.01 45.29
CA PHE A 346 -2.76 -22.28 44.39
C PHE A 346 -2.34 -22.07 42.94
N ILE A 347 -3.05 -22.75 42.02
CA ILE A 347 -2.81 -22.61 40.59
C ILE A 347 -3.72 -21.51 40.05
N SER A 348 -3.10 -20.44 39.53
CA SER A 348 -3.81 -19.39 38.78
C SER A 348 -3.68 -19.69 37.29
N SER A 349 -4.79 -19.72 36.56
CA SER A 349 -4.77 -19.97 35.11
C SER A 349 -5.72 -19.01 34.37
N SER A 350 -5.38 -18.76 33.09
CA SER A 350 -6.21 -17.93 32.23
C SER A 350 -6.31 -18.55 30.83
N ARG A 351 -7.45 -18.32 30.22
CA ARG A 351 -7.73 -18.67 28.83
C ARG A 351 -8.28 -17.46 28.10
N ALA A 352 -7.65 -17.08 26.99
CA ALA A 352 -8.11 -16.00 26.14
C ALA A 352 -8.27 -16.48 24.69
N LYS A 353 -9.44 -16.24 24.13
CA LYS A 353 -9.73 -16.47 22.71
C LYS A 353 -9.89 -15.11 22.04
N THR A 354 -9.16 -14.87 20.97
CA THR A 354 -9.22 -13.60 20.25
C THR A 354 -9.49 -13.87 18.78
N PHE A 355 -10.50 -13.21 18.23
CA PHE A 355 -10.75 -13.11 16.80
C PHE A 355 -10.45 -11.69 16.36
N ARG A 356 -9.75 -11.52 15.23
CA ARG A 356 -9.37 -10.22 14.69
C ARG A 356 -9.58 -10.20 13.19
N GLY A 357 -10.20 -9.14 12.68
CA GLY A 357 -10.31 -8.81 11.27
C GLY A 357 -9.70 -7.46 11.00
N THR A 358 -8.82 -7.35 9.99
CA THR A 358 -8.14 -6.11 9.62
C THR A 358 -8.34 -5.83 8.14
N TRP A 359 -8.70 -4.58 7.82
CA TRP A 359 -8.71 -4.05 6.47
C TRP A 359 -7.68 -2.92 6.38
N ASN A 360 -6.67 -3.10 5.54
CA ASN A 360 -5.66 -2.10 5.23
C ASN A 360 -5.90 -1.55 3.82
N HIS A 361 -5.84 -0.22 3.64
CA HIS A 361 -6.00 0.44 2.36
C HIS A 361 -4.87 1.44 2.10
N VAL A 362 -4.20 1.31 0.95
CA VAL A 362 -3.17 2.25 0.48
C VAL A 362 -3.83 3.35 -0.33
N PHE A 363 -4.01 4.54 0.28
CA PHE A 363 -4.68 5.66 -0.37
C PHE A 363 -3.71 6.61 -1.10
N HIS A 364 -2.41 6.57 -0.77
CA HIS A 364 -1.40 7.39 -1.44
C HIS A 364 -0.10 6.63 -1.62
N ARG A 365 0.43 6.67 -2.86
CA ARG A 365 1.75 6.17 -3.20
C ARG A 365 2.46 7.15 -4.13
N SER A 366 3.67 7.55 -3.76
CA SER A 366 4.58 8.34 -4.58
C SER A 366 5.95 7.67 -4.63
N ARG A 367 6.90 8.27 -5.34
CA ARG A 367 8.28 7.77 -5.40
C ARG A 367 8.96 7.66 -4.04
N THR A 368 8.60 8.53 -3.11
CA THR A 368 9.26 8.66 -1.79
C THR A 368 8.36 8.35 -0.61
N THR A 369 7.05 8.21 -0.82
CA THR A 369 6.11 8.08 0.30
C THR A 369 4.99 7.12 -0.04
N LYS A 370 4.65 6.26 0.92
CA LYS A 370 3.45 5.42 0.90
C LYS A 370 2.65 5.72 2.16
N ARG A 371 1.33 5.97 2.00
CA ARG A 371 0.39 6.19 3.10
C ARG A 371 -0.74 5.19 3.02
N SER A 372 -1.07 4.63 4.15
CA SER A 372 -2.21 3.72 4.28
C SER A 372 -2.95 3.97 5.58
N TRP A 373 -4.20 3.56 5.60
CA TRP A 373 -4.97 3.44 6.83
C TRP A 373 -5.38 1.98 7.02
N ASP A 374 -5.63 1.60 8.25
CA ASP A 374 -6.18 0.30 8.62
C ASP A 374 -7.33 0.44 9.60
N ILE A 375 -8.30 -0.45 9.47
CA ILE A 375 -9.40 -0.64 10.40
C ILE A 375 -9.30 -2.06 10.91
N THR A 376 -9.20 -2.20 12.23
CA THR A 376 -9.14 -3.50 12.89
C THR A 376 -10.31 -3.65 13.87
N ILE A 377 -11.07 -4.73 13.71
CA ILE A 377 -12.07 -5.14 14.66
C ILE A 377 -11.55 -6.37 15.37
N SER A 378 -11.56 -6.37 16.71
CA SER A 378 -11.19 -7.54 17.49
C SER A 378 -12.23 -7.86 18.55
N LYS A 379 -12.46 -9.17 18.75
CA LYS A 379 -13.31 -9.69 19.82
C LYS A 379 -12.48 -10.64 20.66
N ARG A 380 -12.33 -10.31 21.94
CA ARG A 380 -11.60 -11.12 22.92
C ARG A 380 -12.54 -11.60 24.02
N ASN A 381 -12.47 -12.89 24.27
CA ASN A 381 -13.13 -13.54 25.42
C ASN A 381 -12.03 -14.09 26.32
N SER A 382 -11.98 -13.65 27.59
CA SER A 382 -11.03 -14.13 28.58
C SER A 382 -11.74 -14.66 29.81
N LYS A 383 -11.20 -15.74 30.37
CA LYS A 383 -11.65 -16.41 31.57
C LYS A 383 -10.46 -16.69 32.47
N ASN A 384 -10.63 -16.47 33.75
CA ASN A 384 -9.60 -16.72 34.77
C ASN A 384 -10.09 -17.78 35.74
N TYR A 385 -9.15 -18.57 36.25
CA TYR A 385 -9.43 -19.70 37.13
C TYR A 385 -8.45 -19.71 38.30
N ILE A 386 -8.93 -20.21 39.46
CA ILE A 386 -8.12 -20.59 40.60
C ILE A 386 -8.40 -22.06 40.89
N ASN A 387 -7.37 -22.91 40.88
CA ASN A 387 -7.50 -24.37 41.06
C ASN A 387 -8.62 -24.94 40.17
N ASP A 388 -8.63 -24.59 38.88
CA ASP A 388 -9.62 -24.97 37.87
C ASP A 388 -11.07 -24.46 38.07
N VAL A 389 -11.32 -23.69 39.14
CA VAL A 389 -12.62 -23.03 39.37
C VAL A 389 -12.64 -21.68 38.69
N GLU A 390 -13.62 -21.44 37.81
CA GLU A 390 -13.74 -20.16 37.09
C GLU A 390 -14.11 -19.03 38.07
N ILE A 391 -13.37 -17.91 37.98
CA ILE A 391 -13.69 -16.67 38.68
C ILE A 391 -14.64 -15.87 37.78
N GLU A 392 -15.96 -16.06 37.97
CA GLU A 392 -16.96 -15.47 37.08
C GLU A 392 -16.88 -13.94 36.99
N VAL A 393 -16.57 -13.26 38.11
CA VAL A 393 -16.43 -11.80 38.17
C VAL A 393 -15.26 -11.26 37.33
N GLN A 394 -14.32 -12.13 36.94
CA GLN A 394 -13.19 -11.79 36.07
C GLN A 394 -13.38 -12.21 34.61
N ARG A 395 -14.56 -12.77 34.28
CA ARG A 395 -14.89 -13.08 32.88
C ARG A 395 -15.02 -11.78 32.09
N ALA A 396 -14.22 -11.60 31.03
CA ALA A 396 -14.28 -10.42 30.21
C ALA A 396 -14.55 -10.76 28.75
N ASN A 397 -15.51 -10.06 28.16
CA ASN A 397 -15.81 -10.05 26.73
C ASN A 397 -15.55 -8.64 26.23
N THR A 398 -14.47 -8.47 25.49
CA THR A 398 -14.08 -7.15 24.95
C THR A 398 -14.22 -7.15 23.44
N THR A 399 -14.86 -6.13 22.92
CA THR A 399 -14.84 -5.83 21.48
C THR A 399 -14.12 -4.48 21.32
N SER A 400 -13.13 -4.41 20.45
CA SER A 400 -12.42 -3.18 20.13
C SER A 400 -12.49 -2.88 18.63
N LEU A 401 -12.55 -1.59 18.31
CA LEU A 401 -12.39 -1.04 16.98
C LEU A 401 -11.17 -0.13 17.03
N GLU A 402 -10.21 -0.42 16.18
CA GLU A 402 -8.95 0.32 16.07
C GLU A 402 -8.87 0.94 14.69
N PHE A 403 -8.47 2.21 14.60
CA PHE A 403 -8.14 2.90 13.36
C PHE A 403 -6.68 3.32 13.38
N GLY A 404 -5.93 2.94 12.35
CA GLY A 404 -4.51 3.24 12.20
C GLY A 404 -4.25 4.07 10.95
N LEU A 405 -3.29 5.00 11.04
CA LEU A 405 -2.70 5.70 9.91
C LEU A 405 -1.21 5.42 9.89
N SER A 406 -0.69 5.02 8.73
CA SER A 406 0.72 4.75 8.56
C SER A 406 1.30 5.52 7.39
N GLU A 407 2.51 6.07 7.59
CA GLU A 407 3.30 6.69 6.53
C GLU A 407 4.68 6.04 6.51
N ARG A 408 5.07 5.53 5.34
CA ARG A 408 6.41 5.01 5.06
C ARG A 408 7.11 5.95 4.09
N ARG A 409 8.27 6.49 4.50
CA ARG A 409 9.11 7.34 3.65
C ARG A 409 10.36 6.57 3.20
N TYR A 410 10.60 6.58 1.89
CA TYR A 410 11.78 5.99 1.26
C TYR A 410 12.82 7.10 1.06
N ARG A 411 13.99 6.99 1.69
CA ARG A 411 15.12 7.91 1.47
C ARG A 411 16.14 7.25 0.58
N LYS A 412 16.72 7.99 -0.38
CA LYS A 412 17.92 7.54 -1.07
C LYS A 412 19.03 7.37 -0.03
N GLN A 413 19.56 6.17 0.12
CA GLN A 413 20.83 5.97 0.82
C GLN A 413 21.93 6.56 -0.11
N ASN A 414 22.45 7.73 0.22
CA ASN A 414 23.76 8.12 -0.27
C ASN A 414 24.77 7.27 0.51
N THR A 415 25.26 6.21 -0.12
CA THR A 415 26.45 5.50 0.38
C THR A 415 27.61 6.46 0.14
N ILE A 416 28.08 7.14 1.18
CA ILE A 416 29.36 7.83 1.19
C ILE A 416 30.38 6.71 1.43
N PHE A 417 31.20 6.40 0.43
CA PHE A 417 32.40 5.58 0.59
C PHE A 417 33.51 6.44 1.17
#